data_1dd331b8f6e787ee39f351099182df4b
#
_entry.id   1dd331b8f6e787ee39f351099182df4b
#
_cell.length_a   1.000
_cell.length_b   1.000
_cell.length_c   1.000
_cell.angle_alpha   90.00
_cell.angle_beta   90.00
_cell.angle_gamma   90.00
#
_symmetry.space_group_name_H-M   'P 1'
#
loop_
_entity.id
_entity.type
_entity.pdbx_description
1 polymer ?
#
loop_
_entity_poly.entity_id
_entity_poly.type
_entity_poly.pdbx_seq_one_letter_code
_entity_poly.pdbx_strand_id
1 'polypeptide(L)'
;MTNDKYEITDIAHPEYPWLHRIRALQGVGKDVKNGDLGGYVESESNLSFEPKDNAWLFDDSIACNTAYVCQDSCLYKKSMAKDKAYISKGSSMSGSSIVEDDAMIQGASLYGNARISGTGMALSSRGGYRPTISGDVSVYGIVCGNFHLDGQTVILEGEKLYNQRDDRIILSNGIRYVERSLGRGTLQQGISRQVAPKEKKKDRTHGMVR
;
A
#
# COMPACT_ATOMS: atom_id res chain seq x y z
N MET A 1 2.26 -19.66 -22.70
CA MET A 1 3.48 -18.84 -22.85
C MET A 1 4.55 -19.45 -21.99
N THR A 2 5.80 -19.42 -22.42
CA THR A 2 6.94 -19.87 -21.61
C THR A 2 7.37 -18.74 -20.71
N ASN A 3 7.76 -19.03 -19.47
CA ASN A 3 8.29 -18.01 -18.57
C ASN A 3 9.79 -17.81 -18.85
N ASP A 4 10.11 -16.76 -19.57
CA ASP A 4 11.50 -16.39 -19.88
C ASP A 4 12.03 -15.29 -18.94
N LYS A 5 11.23 -14.85 -17.96
CA LYS A 5 11.56 -13.77 -17.04
C LYS A 5 12.29 -14.28 -15.80
N TYR A 6 11.80 -15.34 -15.18
CA TYR A 6 12.39 -15.95 -13.99
C TYR A 6 12.11 -17.45 -13.91
N GLU A 7 12.90 -18.12 -13.13
CA GLU A 7 12.66 -19.51 -12.72
C GLU A 7 12.36 -19.60 -11.21
N ILE A 8 11.63 -20.62 -10.81
CA ILE A 8 11.46 -20.99 -9.40
C ILE A 8 12.58 -21.95 -9.04
N THR A 9 13.37 -21.59 -8.01
CA THR A 9 14.54 -22.38 -7.60
C THR A 9 14.18 -23.42 -6.54
N ASP A 10 15.12 -24.31 -6.20
CA ASP A 10 14.99 -25.27 -5.09
C ASP A 10 15.22 -24.63 -3.69
N ILE A 11 15.46 -23.32 -3.62
CA ILE A 11 15.71 -22.61 -2.36
C ILE A 11 14.36 -22.35 -1.67
N ALA A 12 14.01 -23.20 -0.71
CA ALA A 12 12.77 -23.08 0.06
C ALA A 12 12.85 -21.96 1.10
N HIS A 13 11.69 -21.38 1.42
CA HIS A 13 11.58 -20.41 2.51
C HIS A 13 11.77 -21.12 3.87
N PRO A 14 12.51 -20.52 4.81
CA PRO A 14 12.84 -21.18 6.09
C PRO A 14 11.64 -21.58 6.95
N GLU A 15 10.58 -20.76 6.93
CA GLU A 15 9.35 -20.98 7.73
C GLU A 15 8.22 -21.61 6.93
N TYR A 16 8.23 -21.45 5.60
CA TYR A 16 7.18 -21.94 4.68
C TYR A 16 7.81 -22.79 3.57
N PRO A 17 8.13 -24.07 3.80
CA PRO A 17 8.90 -24.89 2.87
C PRO A 17 8.30 -25.11 1.49
N TRP A 18 7.01 -24.80 1.32
CA TRP A 18 6.32 -24.86 0.02
C TRP A 18 6.50 -23.59 -0.84
N LEU A 19 7.09 -22.54 -0.28
CA LEU A 19 7.46 -21.32 -1.01
C LEU A 19 8.91 -21.41 -1.44
N HIS A 20 9.18 -21.05 -2.69
CA HIS A 20 10.51 -21.14 -3.26
C HIS A 20 10.95 -19.79 -3.82
N ARG A 21 12.24 -19.53 -3.68
CA ARG A 21 12.85 -18.29 -4.18
C ARG A 21 12.86 -18.28 -5.71
N ILE A 22 12.60 -17.11 -6.30
CA ILE A 22 12.74 -16.90 -7.73
C ILE A 22 14.17 -16.47 -8.10
N ARG A 23 14.58 -16.75 -9.34
CA ARG A 23 15.84 -16.26 -9.94
C ARG A 23 15.53 -15.66 -11.29
N ALA A 24 16.06 -14.46 -11.56
CA ALA A 24 15.91 -13.79 -12.84
C ALA A 24 16.65 -14.53 -13.97
N LEU A 25 15.97 -14.81 -15.07
CA LEU A 25 16.54 -15.36 -16.29
C LEU A 25 16.99 -14.27 -17.27
N GLN A 26 16.55 -13.02 -17.03
CA GLN A 26 16.95 -11.82 -17.78
C GLN A 26 16.88 -10.59 -16.88
N GLY A 27 17.29 -9.44 -17.37
CA GLY A 27 17.12 -8.18 -16.67
C GLY A 27 15.64 -7.80 -16.53
N VAL A 28 15.21 -7.35 -15.34
CA VAL A 28 13.85 -6.87 -15.07
C VAL A 28 13.91 -5.43 -14.59
N GLY A 29 13.37 -4.52 -15.37
CA GLY A 29 13.47 -3.09 -15.10
C GLY A 29 14.91 -2.58 -15.08
N LYS A 30 15.26 -1.74 -14.11
CA LYS A 30 16.60 -1.17 -13.96
C LYS A 30 17.45 -1.85 -12.88
N ASP A 31 16.79 -2.52 -11.96
CA ASP A 31 17.39 -2.92 -10.68
C ASP A 31 17.70 -4.43 -10.61
N VAL A 32 17.13 -5.23 -11.50
CA VAL A 32 17.28 -6.69 -11.49
C VAL A 32 18.10 -7.14 -12.71
N LYS A 33 19.16 -7.92 -12.48
CA LYS A 33 20.03 -8.49 -13.50
C LYS A 33 19.76 -9.99 -13.65
N ASN A 34 20.15 -10.53 -14.79
CA ASN A 34 20.14 -11.98 -14.99
C ASN A 34 20.95 -12.69 -13.88
N GLY A 35 20.36 -13.70 -13.27
CA GLY A 35 20.94 -14.46 -12.17
C GLY A 35 20.61 -13.92 -10.77
N ASP A 36 20.07 -12.72 -10.64
CA ASP A 36 19.69 -12.17 -9.33
C ASP A 36 18.57 -12.99 -8.69
N LEU A 37 18.69 -13.23 -7.39
CA LEU A 37 17.63 -13.85 -6.60
C LEU A 37 16.57 -12.83 -6.23
N GLY A 38 15.32 -13.24 -6.36
CA GLY A 38 14.17 -12.46 -5.91
C GLY A 38 13.57 -12.99 -4.61
N GLY A 39 12.33 -12.61 -4.30
CA GLY A 39 11.55 -13.12 -3.17
C GLY A 39 11.03 -14.54 -3.38
N TYR A 40 9.94 -14.87 -2.70
CA TYR A 40 9.39 -16.22 -2.70
C TYR A 40 8.00 -16.27 -3.32
N VAL A 41 7.76 -17.34 -4.08
CA VAL A 41 6.45 -17.63 -4.67
C VAL A 41 6.06 -19.08 -4.37
N GLU A 42 4.77 -19.37 -4.42
CA GLU A 42 4.23 -20.72 -4.37
C GLU A 42 4.19 -21.35 -5.78
N SER A 43 3.89 -20.52 -6.79
CA SER A 43 3.82 -20.94 -8.18
C SER A 43 4.06 -19.77 -9.15
N GLU A 44 4.22 -20.07 -10.43
CA GLU A 44 4.37 -19.05 -11.48
C GLU A 44 3.14 -18.12 -11.60
N SER A 45 1.97 -18.56 -11.12
CA SER A 45 0.76 -17.74 -11.13
C SER A 45 0.80 -16.54 -10.15
N ASN A 46 1.78 -16.50 -9.25
CA ASN A 46 1.87 -15.42 -8.25
C ASN A 46 2.55 -14.15 -8.75
N LEU A 47 3.37 -14.25 -9.79
CA LEU A 47 4.11 -13.12 -10.34
C LEU A 47 4.02 -13.09 -11.86
N SER A 48 3.68 -11.95 -12.42
CA SER A 48 3.62 -11.75 -13.86
C SER A 48 4.97 -12.02 -14.53
N PHE A 49 4.95 -12.78 -15.61
CA PHE A 49 6.09 -13.01 -16.51
C PHE A 49 5.86 -12.44 -17.92
N GLU A 50 4.88 -11.54 -18.07
CA GLU A 50 4.67 -10.82 -19.31
C GLU A 50 5.94 -10.05 -19.71
N PRO A 51 6.35 -10.05 -21.00
CA PRO A 51 7.68 -9.57 -21.45
C PRO A 51 7.98 -8.10 -21.14
N LYS A 52 6.95 -7.26 -20.94
CA LYS A 52 7.11 -5.83 -20.66
C LYS A 52 6.74 -5.45 -19.23
N ASP A 53 6.41 -6.42 -18.42
CA ASP A 53 6.01 -6.20 -17.03
C ASP A 53 7.24 -6.33 -16.12
N ASN A 54 7.63 -5.23 -15.47
CA ASN A 54 8.76 -5.19 -14.55
C ASN A 54 8.37 -5.55 -13.11
N ALA A 55 7.20 -6.16 -12.88
CA ALA A 55 6.81 -6.61 -11.56
C ALA A 55 7.86 -7.57 -10.98
N TRP A 56 8.25 -7.36 -9.70
CA TRP A 56 9.27 -8.16 -9.06
C TRP A 56 9.09 -8.27 -7.55
N LEU A 57 9.55 -9.37 -7.00
CA LEU A 57 9.63 -9.62 -5.57
C LEU A 57 11.09 -9.49 -5.16
N PHE A 58 11.39 -8.55 -4.25
CA PHE A 58 12.73 -8.32 -3.72
C PHE A 58 12.87 -8.90 -2.30
N ASP A 59 14.09 -9.10 -1.88
CA ASP A 59 14.48 -9.54 -0.53
C ASP A 59 13.76 -10.84 -0.12
N ASP A 60 13.06 -10.84 1.00
CA ASP A 60 12.27 -11.96 1.51
C ASP A 60 10.77 -11.73 1.36
N SER A 61 10.36 -10.92 0.38
CA SER A 61 8.95 -10.70 0.10
C SER A 61 8.29 -11.95 -0.49
N ILE A 62 6.99 -12.10 -0.23
CA ILE A 62 6.23 -13.31 -0.54
C ILE A 62 5.01 -12.98 -1.39
N ALA A 63 4.75 -13.80 -2.41
CA ALA A 63 3.46 -13.89 -3.08
C ALA A 63 3.03 -15.37 -3.11
N CYS A 64 1.86 -15.70 -2.53
CA CYS A 64 1.42 -17.08 -2.39
C CYS A 64 -0.10 -17.24 -2.54
N ASN A 65 -0.55 -18.49 -2.48
CA ASN A 65 -1.91 -18.93 -2.81
C ASN A 65 -2.29 -18.49 -4.23
N THR A 66 -3.38 -17.77 -4.41
CA THR A 66 -3.79 -17.21 -5.71
C THR A 66 -3.51 -15.71 -5.84
N ALA A 67 -2.70 -15.15 -4.95
CA ALA A 67 -2.29 -13.74 -5.05
C ALA A 67 -1.49 -13.50 -6.34
N TYR A 68 -1.71 -12.34 -6.96
CA TYR A 68 -1.06 -12.00 -8.21
C TYR A 68 -0.44 -10.61 -8.20
N VAL A 69 0.84 -10.54 -8.51
CA VAL A 69 1.65 -9.30 -8.59
C VAL A 69 1.99 -9.03 -10.04
N CYS A 70 1.60 -7.87 -10.56
CA CYS A 70 1.77 -7.52 -11.97
C CYS A 70 1.87 -6.02 -12.23
N GLN A 71 2.01 -5.65 -13.51
CA GLN A 71 1.98 -4.26 -13.99
C GLN A 71 2.98 -3.36 -13.25
N ASP A 72 4.25 -3.70 -13.30
CA ASP A 72 5.39 -2.97 -12.70
C ASP A 72 5.32 -2.85 -11.16
N SER A 73 4.54 -3.70 -10.50
CA SER A 73 4.40 -3.67 -9.04
C SER A 73 5.54 -4.42 -8.37
N CYS A 74 6.04 -3.89 -7.25
CA CYS A 74 7.17 -4.45 -6.56
C CYS A 74 6.91 -4.65 -5.07
N LEU A 75 7.33 -5.80 -4.56
CA LEU A 75 7.31 -6.15 -3.15
C LEU A 75 8.74 -6.17 -2.62
N TYR A 76 8.95 -5.62 -1.42
CA TYR A 76 10.26 -5.50 -0.78
C TYR A 76 10.24 -5.99 0.66
N LYS A 77 11.40 -6.34 1.17
CA LYS A 77 11.65 -6.77 2.56
C LYS A 77 10.83 -8.01 2.91
N LYS A 78 9.95 -7.92 3.92
CA LYS A 78 9.09 -9.01 4.37
C LYS A 78 7.62 -8.78 4.03
N SER A 79 7.34 -7.95 3.01
CA SER A 79 5.96 -7.72 2.59
C SER A 79 5.36 -8.96 1.95
N MET A 80 4.05 -9.14 2.13
CA MET A 80 3.35 -10.36 1.72
C MET A 80 2.06 -10.05 0.97
N ALA A 81 1.89 -10.68 -0.19
CA ALA A 81 0.62 -10.78 -0.91
C ALA A 81 0.16 -12.25 -0.84
N LYS A 82 -1.02 -12.51 -0.31
CA LYS A 82 -1.54 -13.87 -0.17
C LYS A 82 -3.04 -13.98 -0.45
N ASP A 83 -3.55 -15.21 -0.37
CA ASP A 83 -4.94 -15.56 -0.69
C ASP A 83 -5.29 -15.16 -2.12
N LYS A 84 -6.23 -14.25 -2.37
CA LYS A 84 -6.60 -13.75 -3.70
C LYS A 84 -6.18 -12.29 -3.94
N ALA A 85 -5.21 -11.81 -3.17
CA ALA A 85 -4.74 -10.44 -3.26
C ALA A 85 -4.29 -10.06 -4.68
N TYR A 86 -4.69 -8.90 -5.16
CA TYR A 86 -4.32 -8.40 -6.49
C TYR A 86 -3.52 -7.11 -6.41
N ILE A 87 -2.25 -7.16 -6.83
CA ILE A 87 -1.28 -6.07 -6.72
C ILE A 87 -0.89 -5.59 -8.12
N SER A 88 -1.22 -4.35 -8.49
CA SER A 88 -1.02 -3.88 -9.87
C SER A 88 -0.76 -2.38 -9.99
N LYS A 89 -0.55 -1.92 -11.23
CA LYS A 89 -0.33 -0.51 -11.62
C LYS A 89 0.84 0.16 -10.92
N GLY A 90 1.97 -0.52 -10.84
CA GLY A 90 3.17 -0.02 -10.20
C GLY A 90 3.00 0.20 -8.70
N SER A 91 2.19 -0.61 -8.03
CA SER A 91 2.09 -0.59 -6.58
C SER A 91 3.39 -1.02 -5.92
N SER A 92 3.66 -0.50 -4.73
CA SER A 92 4.85 -0.81 -3.97
C SER A 92 4.48 -1.25 -2.56
N MET A 93 5.02 -2.37 -2.10
CA MET A 93 4.86 -2.86 -0.73
C MET A 93 6.22 -3.02 -0.08
N SER A 94 6.36 -2.66 1.19
CA SER A 94 7.63 -2.79 1.91
C SER A 94 7.41 -2.89 3.42
N GLY A 95 8.45 -3.32 4.13
CA GLY A 95 8.37 -3.60 5.56
C GLY A 95 7.76 -4.97 5.80
N SER A 96 6.80 -5.03 6.71
CA SER A 96 5.95 -6.20 7.00
C SER A 96 4.50 -5.98 6.54
N SER A 97 4.30 -5.17 5.50
CA SER A 97 2.97 -4.89 4.99
C SER A 97 2.33 -6.12 4.35
N ILE A 98 1.01 -6.26 4.50
CA ILE A 98 0.26 -7.44 4.05
C ILE A 98 -0.95 -7.00 3.23
N VAL A 99 -1.16 -7.68 2.10
CA VAL A 99 -2.42 -7.64 1.34
C VAL A 99 -2.92 -9.06 1.22
N GLU A 100 -4.14 -9.31 1.66
CA GLU A 100 -4.70 -10.66 1.79
C GLU A 100 -6.20 -10.71 1.49
N ASP A 101 -6.79 -11.91 1.55
CA ASP A 101 -8.18 -12.18 1.20
C ASP A 101 -8.48 -11.78 -0.26
N ASP A 102 -9.60 -11.12 -0.52
CA ASP A 102 -9.99 -10.57 -1.83
C ASP A 102 -9.54 -9.11 -2.01
N ALA A 103 -8.53 -8.65 -1.25
CA ALA A 103 -8.08 -7.26 -1.26
C ALA A 103 -7.31 -6.89 -2.52
N MET A 104 -7.36 -5.60 -2.87
CA MET A 104 -6.74 -5.09 -4.08
C MET A 104 -5.95 -3.80 -3.83
N ILE A 105 -4.74 -3.73 -4.41
CA ILE A 105 -4.01 -2.47 -4.52
C ILE A 105 -3.67 -2.16 -5.98
N GLN A 106 -3.95 -0.93 -6.41
CA GLN A 106 -3.65 -0.45 -7.75
C GLN A 106 -3.04 0.95 -7.70
N GLY A 107 -1.74 1.04 -7.96
CA GLY A 107 -1.02 2.30 -7.90
C GLY A 107 -0.97 2.89 -6.48
N ALA A 108 -0.82 2.06 -5.47
CA ALA A 108 -0.69 2.47 -4.07
C ALA A 108 0.67 2.07 -3.49
N SER A 109 1.05 2.70 -2.38
CA SER A 109 2.27 2.38 -1.66
C SER A 109 1.96 2.01 -0.22
N LEU A 110 2.42 0.83 0.21
CA LEU A 110 2.24 0.30 1.55
C LEU A 110 3.59 0.13 2.24
N TYR A 111 3.70 0.60 3.49
CA TYR A 111 4.92 0.54 4.30
C TYR A 111 4.64 0.10 5.74
N GLY A 112 5.70 -0.25 6.46
CA GLY A 112 5.59 -0.64 7.87
C GLY A 112 4.81 -1.93 8.04
N ASN A 113 3.80 -1.92 8.90
CA ASN A 113 2.90 -3.03 9.19
C ASN A 113 1.51 -2.84 8.55
N ALA A 114 1.39 -1.96 7.55
CA ALA A 114 0.11 -1.66 6.90
C ALA A 114 -0.54 -2.92 6.35
N ARG A 115 -1.85 -3.08 6.57
CA ARG A 115 -2.62 -4.25 6.17
C ARG A 115 -3.85 -3.85 5.38
N ILE A 116 -4.08 -4.53 4.26
CA ILE A 116 -5.34 -4.44 3.51
C ILE A 116 -5.91 -5.85 3.42
N SER A 117 -7.14 -6.03 3.88
CA SER A 117 -7.77 -7.35 3.97
C SER A 117 -9.28 -7.32 3.72
N GLY A 118 -9.91 -8.48 3.69
CA GLY A 118 -11.29 -8.62 3.28
C GLY A 118 -11.48 -8.21 1.82
N THR A 119 -12.39 -7.26 1.56
CA THR A 119 -12.60 -6.63 0.25
C THR A 119 -11.97 -5.25 0.16
N GLY A 120 -10.99 -4.96 1.03
CA GLY A 120 -10.31 -3.67 1.12
C GLY A 120 -9.58 -3.27 -0.16
N MET A 121 -9.60 -1.99 -0.50
CA MET A 121 -8.97 -1.49 -1.72
C MET A 121 -8.16 -0.21 -1.47
N ALA A 122 -6.94 -0.15 -2.03
CA ALA A 122 -6.17 1.10 -2.14
C ALA A 122 -5.87 1.38 -3.60
N LEU A 123 -6.44 2.46 -4.13
CA LEU A 123 -6.49 2.71 -5.57
C LEU A 123 -5.93 4.10 -5.92
N SER A 124 -5.15 4.17 -6.99
CA SER A 124 -4.85 5.46 -7.61
C SER A 124 -6.10 6.07 -8.24
N SER A 125 -6.22 7.39 -8.18
CA SER A 125 -7.30 8.10 -8.87
C SER A 125 -7.06 8.22 -10.38
N ARG A 126 -8.08 8.63 -11.13
CA ARG A 126 -7.94 8.93 -12.57
C ARG A 126 -6.94 10.05 -12.85
N GLY A 127 -6.77 10.99 -11.91
CA GLY A 127 -5.77 12.07 -11.97
C GLY A 127 -4.33 11.62 -11.62
N GLY A 128 -4.11 10.32 -11.36
CA GLY A 128 -2.77 9.79 -11.05
C GLY A 128 -2.37 9.93 -9.58
N TYR A 129 -3.23 10.46 -8.71
CA TYR A 129 -2.93 10.53 -7.27
C TYR A 129 -2.96 9.14 -6.65
N ARG A 130 -1.94 8.85 -5.84
CA ARG A 130 -1.68 7.53 -5.28
C ARG A 130 -1.78 7.56 -3.76
N PRO A 131 -2.54 6.66 -3.12
CA PRO A 131 -2.55 6.57 -1.67
C PRO A 131 -1.24 6.00 -1.16
N THR A 132 -0.80 6.55 -0.02
CA THR A 132 0.32 6.03 0.76
C THR A 132 -0.22 5.59 2.11
N ILE A 133 0.06 4.36 2.50
CA ILE A 133 -0.45 3.73 3.72
C ILE A 133 0.74 3.18 4.49
N SER A 134 0.90 3.61 5.75
CA SER A 134 2.09 3.28 6.56
C SER A 134 1.74 3.05 8.03
N GLY A 135 2.72 2.60 8.82
CA GLY A 135 2.50 2.30 10.24
C GLY A 135 1.68 1.03 10.45
N ASP A 136 0.77 1.06 11.42
CA ASP A 136 -0.12 -0.06 11.79
C ASP A 136 -1.54 0.13 11.24
N VAL A 137 -1.66 0.71 10.05
CA VAL A 137 -2.94 0.98 9.39
C VAL A 137 -3.60 -0.30 8.90
N SER A 138 -4.91 -0.44 9.14
CA SER A 138 -5.74 -1.52 8.61
C SER A 138 -6.83 -0.96 7.70
N VAL A 139 -6.94 -1.49 6.47
CA VAL A 139 -7.95 -1.07 5.50
C VAL A 139 -8.83 -2.26 5.11
N TYR A 140 -10.11 -2.17 5.43
CA TYR A 140 -11.17 -3.09 5.00
C TYR A 140 -12.12 -2.45 4.00
N GLY A 141 -12.11 -1.12 3.90
CA GLY A 141 -12.90 -0.30 3.00
C GLY A 141 -12.12 0.15 1.76
N ILE A 142 -12.50 1.26 1.16
CA ILE A 142 -11.91 1.78 -0.06
C ILE A 142 -11.18 3.10 0.20
N VAL A 143 -9.91 3.17 -0.20
CA VAL A 143 -9.09 4.39 -0.19
C VAL A 143 -8.65 4.70 -1.62
N CYS A 144 -9.09 5.81 -2.20
CA CYS A 144 -8.79 6.17 -3.58
C CYS A 144 -8.28 7.60 -3.71
N GLY A 145 -7.09 7.77 -4.26
CA GLY A 145 -6.51 9.06 -4.61
C GLY A 145 -5.50 9.60 -3.59
N ASN A 146 -5.43 10.91 -3.42
CA ASN A 146 -4.37 11.60 -2.68
C ASN A 146 -4.55 11.51 -1.16
N PHE A 147 -4.28 10.35 -0.60
CA PHE A 147 -4.30 10.09 0.83
C PHE A 147 -2.93 9.69 1.37
N HIS A 148 -2.68 10.06 2.61
CA HIS A 148 -1.64 9.47 3.45
C HIS A 148 -2.30 8.97 4.74
N LEU A 149 -2.25 7.66 4.94
CA LEU A 149 -2.77 7.00 6.14
C LEU A 149 -1.58 6.52 6.97
N ASP A 150 -1.55 6.82 8.26
CA ASP A 150 -0.49 6.37 9.15
C ASP A 150 -0.98 6.12 10.59
N GLY A 151 -0.03 5.78 11.47
CA GLY A 151 -0.30 5.45 12.86
C GLY A 151 -1.17 4.21 13.00
N GLN A 152 -2.18 4.25 13.87
CA GLN A 152 -3.13 3.17 14.13
C GLN A 152 -4.50 3.49 13.52
N THR A 153 -4.51 3.89 12.24
CA THR A 153 -5.74 4.25 11.53
C THR A 153 -6.42 2.99 10.98
N VAL A 154 -7.74 2.91 11.15
CA VAL A 154 -8.57 1.81 10.63
C VAL A 154 -9.63 2.39 9.68
N ILE A 155 -9.72 1.84 8.49
CA ILE A 155 -10.81 2.11 7.52
C ILE A 155 -11.71 0.88 7.50
N LEU A 156 -12.93 1.04 7.98
CA LEU A 156 -13.87 -0.06 8.17
C LEU A 156 -14.47 -0.53 6.83
N GLU A 157 -14.99 -1.74 6.82
CA GLU A 157 -15.76 -2.26 5.70
C GLU A 157 -16.96 -1.34 5.39
N GLY A 158 -17.19 -1.09 4.10
CA GLY A 158 -18.21 -0.14 3.63
C GLY A 158 -17.78 1.33 3.63
N GLU A 159 -16.73 1.72 4.36
CA GLU A 159 -16.18 3.07 4.26
C GLU A 159 -15.50 3.30 2.92
N LYS A 160 -15.73 4.48 2.34
CA LYS A 160 -15.18 4.86 1.04
C LYS A 160 -14.58 6.26 1.10
N LEU A 161 -13.27 6.34 1.01
CA LEU A 161 -12.51 7.58 0.98
C LEU A 161 -12.09 7.91 -0.45
N TYR A 162 -12.52 9.06 -0.96
CA TYR A 162 -12.15 9.54 -2.29
C TYR A 162 -11.53 10.93 -2.20
N ASN A 163 -10.34 11.10 -2.76
CA ASN A 163 -9.70 12.41 -2.91
C ASN A 163 -8.99 12.51 -4.26
N GLN A 164 -9.59 13.25 -5.18
CA GLN A 164 -9.05 13.49 -6.53
C GLN A 164 -8.44 14.91 -6.66
N ARG A 165 -8.16 15.57 -5.52
CA ARG A 165 -7.61 16.94 -5.47
C ARG A 165 -6.11 16.91 -5.25
N ASP A 166 -5.46 18.01 -5.59
CA ASP A 166 -4.04 18.25 -5.33
C ASP A 166 -3.71 18.26 -3.84
N ASP A 167 -4.61 18.78 -3.01
CA ASP A 167 -4.45 18.77 -1.56
C ASP A 167 -4.48 17.33 -1.05
N ARG A 168 -3.45 16.98 -0.27
CA ARG A 168 -3.35 15.65 0.34
C ARG A 168 -4.15 15.57 1.62
N ILE A 169 -4.93 14.53 1.79
CA ILE A 169 -5.62 14.23 3.04
C ILE A 169 -4.76 13.24 3.83
N ILE A 170 -4.38 13.64 5.04
CA ILE A 170 -3.63 12.81 5.99
C ILE A 170 -4.59 12.35 7.07
N LEU A 171 -4.64 11.03 7.31
CA LEU A 171 -5.35 10.42 8.44
C LEU A 171 -4.32 9.72 9.32
N SER A 172 -4.18 10.21 10.56
CA SER A 172 -3.21 9.69 11.52
C SER A 172 -3.87 9.56 12.88
N ASN A 173 -3.91 8.34 13.43
CA ASN A 173 -4.49 8.04 14.75
C ASN A 173 -5.91 8.64 14.94
N GLY A 174 -6.76 8.53 13.92
CA GLY A 174 -8.12 9.06 13.93
C GLY A 174 -8.24 10.58 13.72
N ILE A 175 -7.13 11.29 13.50
CA ILE A 175 -7.13 12.74 13.25
C ILE A 175 -6.93 12.98 11.75
N ARG A 176 -7.73 13.89 11.20
CA ARG A 176 -7.66 14.29 9.79
C ARG A 176 -6.97 15.63 9.62
N TYR A 177 -5.96 15.65 8.77
CA TYR A 177 -5.25 16.86 8.33
C TYR A 177 -5.42 17.06 6.83
N VAL A 178 -5.26 18.31 6.37
CA VAL A 178 -5.20 18.62 4.93
C VAL A 178 -3.88 19.33 4.66
N GLU A 179 -3.00 18.68 3.91
CA GLU A 179 -1.77 19.26 3.39
C GLU A 179 -2.08 19.89 2.04
N ARG A 180 -2.04 21.23 2.01
CA ARG A 180 -2.32 21.98 0.78
C ARG A 180 -1.15 21.91 -0.18
N SER A 181 -1.44 21.58 -1.42
CA SER A 181 -0.48 21.70 -2.51
C SER A 181 -0.17 23.20 -2.72
N LEU A 182 1.07 23.59 -2.45
CA LEU A 182 1.55 24.91 -2.85
C LEU A 182 1.71 24.89 -4.37
N GLY A 183 0.78 25.52 -5.08
CA GLY A 183 0.86 25.67 -6.52
C GLY A 183 2.23 26.22 -6.93
N ARG A 184 2.75 25.80 -8.08
CA ARG A 184 4.04 26.26 -8.63
C ARG A 184 4.01 27.77 -8.79
N GLY A 185 4.44 28.53 -7.78
CA GLY A 185 4.53 29.99 -7.84
C GLY A 185 4.63 30.72 -6.52
N THR A 186 4.46 30.09 -5.38
CA THR A 186 4.50 30.82 -4.11
C THR A 186 5.40 30.11 -3.09
N LEU A 187 6.65 30.59 -2.98
CA LEU A 187 7.52 30.32 -1.83
C LEU A 187 6.97 31.12 -0.63
N GLN A 188 5.99 30.58 0.07
CA GLN A 188 5.61 31.03 1.41
C GLN A 188 5.63 29.85 2.36
N GLN A 189 6.41 30.01 3.42
CA GLN A 189 6.54 29.07 4.52
C GLN A 189 5.15 28.75 5.09
N GLY A 190 4.72 27.49 4.97
CA GLY A 190 3.46 27.00 5.52
C GLY A 190 3.52 26.95 7.04
N ILE A 191 2.76 27.83 7.68
CA ILE A 191 2.46 27.73 9.11
C ILE A 191 1.34 26.69 9.26
N SER A 192 1.68 25.56 9.84
CA SER A 192 0.70 24.53 10.23
C SER A 192 -0.22 25.13 11.31
N ARG A 193 -1.44 25.51 10.95
CA ARG A 193 -2.46 25.85 11.94
C ARG A 193 -3.14 24.55 12.41
N GLN A 194 -2.78 24.13 13.62
CA GLN A 194 -3.59 23.18 14.38
C GLN A 194 -4.96 23.82 14.65
N VAL A 195 -6.01 23.21 14.17
CA VAL A 195 -7.38 23.60 14.57
C VAL A 195 -7.64 22.93 15.91
N ALA A 196 -7.50 23.70 16.99
CA ALA A 196 -7.87 23.26 18.34
C ALA A 196 -9.38 22.93 18.40
N PRO A 197 -9.79 21.90 19.17
CA PRO A 197 -11.19 21.59 19.38
C PRO A 197 -11.91 22.78 20.05
N LYS A 198 -13.06 23.18 19.52
CA LYS A 198 -13.91 24.19 20.16
C LYS A 198 -14.42 23.66 21.49
N GLU A 199 -13.92 24.22 22.59
CA GLU A 199 -14.51 24.01 23.93
C GLU A 199 -15.97 24.47 23.92
N LYS A 200 -16.86 23.58 24.36
CA LYS A 200 -18.26 23.92 24.66
C LYS A 200 -18.29 24.84 25.89
N LYS A 201 -18.67 26.11 25.74
CA LYS A 201 -18.99 26.99 26.85
C LYS A 201 -20.11 26.37 27.68
N LYS A 202 -19.81 26.07 28.96
CA LYS A 202 -20.83 25.76 29.97
C LYS A 202 -21.52 27.08 30.34
N ASP A 203 -22.78 27.19 30.02
CA ASP A 203 -23.64 28.26 30.56
C ASP A 203 -23.75 28.11 32.10
N ARG A 204 -23.20 29.07 32.79
CA ARG A 204 -23.47 29.23 34.23
C ARG A 204 -24.76 30.04 34.38
N THR A 205 -25.86 29.39 34.58
CA THR A 205 -27.08 30.00 35.13
C THR A 205 -26.85 30.32 36.59
N HIS A 206 -26.80 31.63 36.90
CA HIS A 206 -26.88 32.15 38.27
C HIS A 206 -28.33 31.99 38.74
N GLY A 207 -28.54 31.08 39.68
CA GLY A 207 -29.77 31.07 40.48
C GLY A 207 -29.67 32.10 41.57
N MET A 208 -30.53 33.12 41.52
CA MET A 208 -30.72 34.05 42.58
C MET A 208 -31.82 33.55 43.50
N VAL A 209 -31.48 33.35 44.75
CA VAL A 209 -32.40 32.99 45.88
C VAL A 209 -33.14 34.28 46.32
N ARG A 210 -34.42 34.11 46.52
CA ARG A 210 -35.19 34.77 47.58
C ARG A 210 -36.07 33.76 48.26
#